data_ee487f67f3bb58b38b52563dbd748a8b
#
_entry.id   ee487f67f3bb58b38b52563dbd748a8b
#
_cell.length_a   1.000
_cell.length_b   1.000
_cell.length_c   1.000
_cell.angle_alpha   90.00
_cell.angle_beta   90.00
_cell.angle_gamma   90.00
#
_symmetry.space_group_name_H-M   'P 1'
#
loop_
_entity.id
_entity.type
_entity.pdbx_description
1 polymer ?
#
loop_
_entity_poly.entity_id
_entity_poly.type
_entity_poly.pdbx_seq_one_letter_code
_entity_poly.pdbx_strand_id
1 'polypeptide(L)'
;MKKLLTLMLAIIMVAGCCMGLTACGKKDKVAALICLHGEGSSYDKNFIDAFKAACAAKGLTEDQYTIVVDIPEGPEAYDKAAEFADDGYKVVFADSFGHESHLIKAAKEFPDVQFCHATGTAGGFLTTADTTDDAPANFHNAFASIYEGRYLAGVAAGLKLVELYGDNQGKVTDANAKIGYVGAWPFAEVKSGLTSFYLGVKSIVSNTTMEVRFTNSWYDPVAEQTAAKALIDNGAKLVSGHADSYGVPTACKNANIPNVFYNGTTSEDTFVIASKINWQPYFEHMLDGVMQEGKSIDKDYIGTLANGSVQITALGKAAAQGTQEKLEDVKAKLISGEIKVFDTSTFTVTITPDDPNTPDFDGINTNATVDQNGRLTAYLADVVDKGDYIGETNVVKTENGKTYFAESFFRSAPYFDLIIDGITVGADVTSPAA
;
A
#
# COMPACT_ATOMS: atom_id res chain seq x y z
N MET A 1 -1.75 -76.76 13.49
CA MET A 1 -2.65 -75.61 13.51
C MET A 1 -2.35 -74.59 14.62
N LYS A 2 -2.15 -75.02 15.91
CA LYS A 2 -1.88 -74.08 17.01
C LYS A 2 -0.58 -73.28 16.88
N LYS A 3 0.53 -73.80 16.28
CA LYS A 3 1.79 -73.11 16.11
C LYS A 3 1.77 -72.10 14.94
N LEU A 4 0.92 -72.33 13.93
CA LEU A 4 0.74 -71.39 12.81
C LEU A 4 -0.07 -70.16 13.22
N LEU A 5 -1.05 -70.35 14.13
CA LEU A 5 -1.87 -69.25 14.63
C LEU A 5 -1.07 -68.31 15.55
N THR A 6 -0.12 -68.85 16.33
CA THR A 6 0.74 -68.04 17.21
C THR A 6 1.76 -67.20 16.40
N LEU A 7 2.23 -67.74 15.27
CA LEU A 7 3.14 -67.00 14.37
C LEU A 7 2.41 -65.89 13.62
N MET A 8 1.16 -66.11 13.19
CA MET A 8 0.33 -65.07 12.59
C MET A 8 -0.04 -63.94 13.57
N LEU A 9 -0.34 -64.25 14.82
CA LEU A 9 -0.61 -63.24 15.83
C LEU A 9 0.64 -62.43 16.20
N ALA A 10 1.82 -63.00 16.20
CA ALA A 10 3.08 -62.30 16.44
C ALA A 10 3.44 -61.36 15.27
N ILE A 11 3.17 -61.76 14.03
CA ILE A 11 3.40 -60.90 12.84
C ILE A 11 2.40 -59.73 12.80
N ILE A 12 1.16 -59.90 13.22
CA ILE A 12 0.16 -58.84 13.31
C ILE A 12 0.50 -57.87 14.45
N MET A 13 1.03 -58.33 15.60
CA MET A 13 1.48 -57.40 16.66
C MET A 13 2.75 -56.61 16.25
N VAL A 14 3.67 -57.20 15.50
CA VAL A 14 4.86 -56.46 15.00
C VAL A 14 4.48 -55.47 13.90
N ALA A 15 3.53 -55.82 13.03
CA ALA A 15 2.99 -54.87 12.03
C ALA A 15 2.15 -53.75 12.67
N GLY A 16 1.43 -54.02 13.77
CA GLY A 16 0.67 -53.01 14.52
C GLY A 16 1.55 -52.05 15.33
N CYS A 17 2.75 -52.46 15.77
CA CYS A 17 3.70 -51.57 16.47
C CYS A 17 4.52 -50.70 15.51
N CYS A 18 4.58 -51.04 14.23
CA CYS A 18 5.27 -50.19 13.24
C CYS A 18 4.39 -49.04 12.65
N MET A 19 3.09 -49.03 12.93
CA MET A 19 2.19 -47.93 12.53
C MET A 19 1.98 -46.87 13.61
N GLY A 20 2.71 -46.91 14.71
CA GLY A 20 2.59 -45.99 15.85
C GLY A 20 3.84 -45.10 16.10
N LEU A 21 4.84 -45.19 15.28
CA LEU A 21 5.89 -44.18 15.24
C LEU A 21 5.52 -43.16 14.15
N THR A 22 4.51 -42.31 14.43
CA THR A 22 4.54 -40.97 13.86
C THR A 22 5.82 -40.36 14.39
N ALA A 23 6.85 -40.40 13.54
CA ALA A 23 8.01 -39.57 13.74
C ALA A 23 7.48 -38.16 14.05
N CYS A 24 7.81 -37.65 15.23
CA CYS A 24 7.72 -36.24 15.53
C CYS A 24 8.77 -35.58 14.67
N GLY A 25 8.60 -35.67 13.34
CA GLY A 25 9.43 -34.99 12.36
C GLY A 25 9.19 -33.51 12.52
N LYS A 26 10.25 -32.75 12.69
CA LYS A 26 10.22 -31.30 12.60
C LYS A 26 9.45 -30.97 11.31
N LYS A 27 8.33 -30.26 11.42
CA LYS A 27 7.56 -29.86 10.24
C LYS A 27 8.42 -28.93 9.37
N ASP A 28 8.26 -29.04 8.07
CA ASP A 28 8.99 -28.17 7.12
C ASP A 28 8.66 -26.72 7.42
N LYS A 29 9.69 -25.89 7.42
CA LYS A 29 9.56 -24.44 7.43
C LYS A 29 8.91 -23.98 6.14
N VAL A 30 7.95 -23.05 6.21
CA VAL A 30 7.18 -22.63 5.04
C VAL A 30 7.43 -21.17 4.71
N ALA A 31 7.12 -20.26 5.62
CA ALA A 31 7.13 -18.83 5.29
C ALA A 31 7.75 -17.97 6.40
N ALA A 32 8.49 -16.94 6.00
CA ALA A 32 9.04 -15.92 6.89
C ALA A 32 8.58 -14.53 6.47
N LEU A 33 8.27 -13.67 7.45
CA LEU A 33 7.94 -12.26 7.26
C LEU A 33 8.99 -11.39 7.95
N ILE A 34 9.54 -10.44 7.21
CA ILE A 34 10.48 -9.40 7.67
C ILE A 34 9.74 -8.07 7.66
N CYS A 35 9.68 -7.39 8.81
CA CYS A 35 9.06 -6.08 8.96
C CYS A 35 10.07 -5.01 9.39
N LEU A 36 9.91 -3.80 8.84
CA LEU A 36 10.73 -2.64 9.21
C LEU A 36 10.51 -2.25 10.67
N HIS A 37 9.26 -2.27 11.13
CA HIS A 37 8.87 -1.98 12.50
C HIS A 37 7.96 -3.09 13.05
N GLY A 38 7.48 -2.94 14.28
CA GLY A 38 6.55 -3.87 14.90
C GLY A 38 5.10 -3.36 14.89
N GLU A 39 4.29 -3.94 15.78
CA GLU A 39 2.85 -3.63 15.89
C GLU A 39 2.52 -2.17 16.28
N GLY A 40 3.52 -1.37 16.63
CA GLY A 40 3.38 0.07 16.87
C GLY A 40 3.16 0.89 15.59
N SER A 41 3.64 0.40 14.45
CA SER A 41 3.37 0.94 13.12
C SER A 41 2.05 0.40 12.59
N SER A 42 1.18 1.27 12.07
CA SER A 42 -0.08 0.85 11.46
C SER A 42 0.14 0.07 10.16
N TYR A 43 1.21 0.37 9.46
CA TYR A 43 1.63 -0.31 8.23
C TYR A 43 2.09 -1.74 8.51
N ASP A 44 3.13 -1.92 9.34
CA ASP A 44 3.68 -3.24 9.65
C ASP A 44 2.67 -4.15 10.36
N LYS A 45 1.89 -3.57 11.29
CA LYS A 45 0.81 -4.31 11.95
C LYS A 45 -0.19 -4.91 10.96
N ASN A 46 -0.47 -4.19 9.88
CA ASN A 46 -1.37 -4.65 8.84
C ASN A 46 -0.81 -5.89 8.10
N PHE A 47 0.51 -5.96 7.85
CA PHE A 47 1.16 -7.16 7.32
C PHE A 47 1.17 -8.31 8.32
N ILE A 48 1.54 -8.03 9.57
CA ILE A 48 1.62 -9.02 10.64
C ILE A 48 0.27 -9.73 10.85
N ASP A 49 -0.81 -8.95 10.96
CA ASP A 49 -2.17 -9.48 11.17
C ASP A 49 -2.62 -10.32 9.97
N ALA A 50 -2.40 -9.83 8.75
CA ALA A 50 -2.78 -10.52 7.53
C ALA A 50 -1.97 -11.80 7.29
N PHE A 51 -0.66 -11.78 7.57
CA PHE A 51 0.20 -12.95 7.46
C PHE A 51 -0.20 -14.06 8.43
N LYS A 52 -0.43 -13.71 9.69
CA LYS A 52 -0.96 -14.66 10.69
C LYS A 52 -2.30 -15.27 10.25
N ALA A 53 -3.21 -14.43 9.73
CA ALA A 53 -4.51 -14.89 9.25
C ALA A 53 -4.37 -15.83 8.03
N ALA A 54 -3.51 -15.51 7.07
CA ALA A 54 -3.26 -16.37 5.92
C ALA A 54 -2.59 -17.70 6.31
N CYS A 55 -1.59 -17.68 7.19
CA CYS A 55 -0.98 -18.90 7.72
C CYS A 55 -2.01 -19.82 8.40
N ALA A 56 -2.89 -19.24 9.23
CA ALA A 56 -3.97 -19.97 9.88
C ALA A 56 -4.97 -20.53 8.85
N ALA A 57 -5.36 -19.75 7.83
CA ALA A 57 -6.27 -20.19 6.78
C ALA A 57 -5.69 -21.36 5.94
N LYS A 58 -4.36 -21.40 5.76
CA LYS A 58 -3.65 -22.49 5.09
C LYS A 58 -3.27 -23.65 6.02
N GLY A 59 -3.65 -23.59 7.29
CA GLY A 59 -3.42 -24.67 8.26
C GLY A 59 -1.96 -24.78 8.74
N LEU A 60 -1.17 -23.73 8.60
CA LEU A 60 0.18 -23.67 9.14
C LEU A 60 0.15 -23.53 10.67
N THR A 61 1.07 -24.19 11.32
CA THR A 61 1.31 -24.08 12.76
C THR A 61 2.48 -23.13 13.03
N GLU A 62 2.55 -22.58 14.24
CA GLU A 62 3.55 -21.56 14.62
C GLU A 62 5.02 -22.01 14.44
N ASP A 63 5.27 -23.31 14.38
CA ASP A 63 6.59 -23.86 14.09
C ASP A 63 6.94 -23.88 12.59
N GLN A 64 5.98 -23.58 11.70
CA GLN A 64 6.16 -23.58 10.24
C GLN A 64 6.33 -22.18 9.64
N TYR A 65 6.05 -21.13 10.38
CA TYR A 65 6.26 -19.75 9.93
C TYR A 65 6.94 -18.92 11.02
N THR A 66 7.52 -17.77 10.61
CA THR A 66 8.10 -16.82 11.55
C THR A 66 7.85 -15.39 11.13
N ILE A 67 7.90 -14.47 12.07
CA ILE A 67 7.80 -13.02 11.85
C ILE A 67 8.93 -12.38 12.64
N VAL A 68 9.71 -11.51 11.98
CA VAL A 68 10.71 -10.68 12.63
C VAL A 68 10.40 -9.23 12.36
N VAL A 69 10.65 -8.40 13.34
CA VAL A 69 10.38 -6.96 13.32
C VAL A 69 11.66 -6.18 13.61
N ASP A 70 11.62 -4.88 13.39
CA ASP A 70 12.74 -3.95 13.61
C ASP A 70 13.98 -4.29 12.76
N ILE A 71 13.74 -4.71 11.50
CA ILE A 71 14.79 -4.96 10.51
C ILE A 71 14.95 -3.72 9.64
N PRO A 72 16.09 -3.00 9.72
CA PRO A 72 16.30 -1.77 8.96
C PRO A 72 16.30 -1.98 7.44
N GLU A 73 16.05 -0.90 6.70
CA GLU A 73 16.21 -0.84 5.24
C GLU A 73 17.71 -0.80 4.86
N GLY A 74 18.43 -1.89 5.16
CA GLY A 74 19.88 -2.00 5.02
C GLY A 74 20.35 -3.44 4.83
N PRO A 75 21.66 -3.69 4.93
CA PRO A 75 22.25 -5.03 4.80
C PRO A 75 21.63 -6.07 5.72
N GLU A 76 21.06 -5.65 6.84
CA GLU A 76 20.41 -6.51 7.83
C GLU A 76 19.19 -7.23 7.23
N ALA A 77 18.51 -6.62 6.26
CA ALA A 77 17.40 -7.24 5.53
C ALA A 77 17.89 -8.42 4.67
N TYR A 78 19.04 -8.26 4.00
CA TYR A 78 19.68 -9.38 3.28
C TYR A 78 20.13 -10.48 4.25
N ASP A 79 20.83 -10.12 5.32
CA ASP A 79 21.36 -11.09 6.28
C ASP A 79 20.20 -11.94 6.87
N LYS A 80 19.08 -11.30 7.19
CA LYS A 80 17.90 -12.00 7.71
C LYS A 80 17.21 -12.87 6.65
N ALA A 81 17.11 -12.38 5.41
CA ALA A 81 16.54 -13.17 4.31
C ALA A 81 17.39 -14.41 3.99
N ALA A 82 18.71 -14.27 3.99
CA ALA A 82 19.67 -15.38 3.80
C ALA A 82 19.59 -16.40 4.96
N GLU A 83 19.52 -15.93 6.21
CA GLU A 83 19.32 -16.80 7.38
C GLU A 83 18.07 -17.66 7.23
N PHE A 84 16.94 -17.09 6.80
CA PHE A 84 15.72 -17.86 6.60
C PHE A 84 15.81 -18.85 5.44
N ALA A 85 16.51 -18.49 4.36
CA ALA A 85 16.76 -19.40 3.26
C ALA A 85 17.60 -20.62 3.72
N ASP A 86 18.68 -20.39 4.47
CA ASP A 86 19.53 -21.44 5.06
C ASP A 86 18.76 -22.31 6.07
N ASP A 87 17.83 -21.72 6.82
CA ASP A 87 16.96 -22.41 7.78
C ASP A 87 15.88 -23.29 7.09
N GLY A 88 15.76 -23.21 5.76
CA GLY A 88 14.88 -24.05 4.94
C GLY A 88 13.45 -23.49 4.80
N TYR A 89 13.23 -22.20 4.98
CA TYR A 89 11.97 -21.57 4.60
C TYR A 89 11.80 -21.59 3.08
N LYS A 90 10.58 -21.84 2.60
CA LYS A 90 10.25 -21.91 1.17
C LYS A 90 10.02 -20.53 0.56
N VAL A 91 9.54 -19.59 1.37
CA VAL A 91 9.29 -18.22 0.96
C VAL A 91 9.64 -17.24 2.07
N VAL A 92 10.25 -16.12 1.69
CA VAL A 92 10.57 -14.97 2.56
C VAL A 92 9.89 -13.74 1.98
N PHE A 93 9.12 -13.02 2.79
CA PHE A 93 8.49 -11.76 2.42
C PHE A 93 9.07 -10.62 3.25
N ALA A 94 9.29 -9.46 2.63
CA ALA A 94 9.65 -8.22 3.33
C ALA A 94 8.72 -7.08 2.95
N ASP A 95 8.34 -6.25 3.93
CA ASP A 95 7.26 -5.29 3.80
C ASP A 95 7.68 -3.88 3.42
N SER A 96 8.94 -3.49 3.62
CA SER A 96 9.34 -2.10 3.42
C SER A 96 10.03 -1.86 2.08
N PHE A 97 9.77 -0.67 1.49
CA PHE A 97 10.29 -0.26 0.19
C PHE A 97 11.82 -0.43 0.07
N GLY A 98 12.58 0.00 1.07
CA GLY A 98 14.05 -0.10 1.05
C GLY A 98 14.61 -1.51 1.23
N HIS A 99 13.78 -2.52 1.52
CA HIS A 99 14.23 -3.92 1.56
C HIS A 99 14.44 -4.53 0.16
N GLU A 100 13.92 -3.92 -0.93
CA GLU A 100 13.86 -4.51 -2.27
C GLU A 100 15.21 -5.02 -2.77
N SER A 101 16.23 -4.16 -2.82
CA SER A 101 17.55 -4.51 -3.36
C SER A 101 18.24 -5.63 -2.57
N HIS A 102 17.97 -5.69 -1.27
CA HIS A 102 18.51 -6.70 -0.36
C HIS A 102 17.85 -8.06 -0.57
N LEU A 103 16.54 -8.09 -0.81
CA LEU A 103 15.82 -9.32 -1.16
C LEU A 103 16.19 -9.83 -2.56
N ILE A 104 16.38 -8.94 -3.54
CA ILE A 104 16.88 -9.32 -4.88
C ILE A 104 18.24 -9.98 -4.77
N LYS A 105 19.14 -9.45 -3.93
CA LYS A 105 20.45 -10.05 -3.66
C LYS A 105 20.30 -11.47 -3.07
N ALA A 106 19.42 -11.65 -2.07
CA ALA A 106 19.15 -12.96 -1.50
C ALA A 106 18.53 -13.93 -2.53
N ALA A 107 17.60 -13.45 -3.36
CA ALA A 107 16.97 -14.26 -4.40
C ALA A 107 17.96 -14.79 -5.43
N LYS A 108 19.00 -14.02 -5.77
CA LYS A 108 20.08 -14.47 -6.68
C LYS A 108 20.95 -15.56 -6.06
N GLU A 109 21.17 -15.50 -4.74
CA GLU A 109 22.01 -16.46 -4.04
C GLU A 109 21.28 -17.77 -3.69
N PHE A 110 19.97 -17.70 -3.45
CA PHE A 110 19.11 -18.82 -3.04
C PHE A 110 18.02 -19.11 -4.08
N PRO A 111 18.35 -19.69 -5.26
CA PRO A 111 17.42 -19.85 -6.38
C PRO A 111 16.24 -20.81 -6.10
N ASP A 112 16.35 -21.66 -5.09
CA ASP A 112 15.30 -22.60 -4.69
C ASP A 112 14.30 -22.02 -3.69
N VAL A 113 14.54 -20.81 -3.15
CA VAL A 113 13.66 -20.09 -2.23
C VAL A 113 12.96 -18.96 -2.95
N GLN A 114 11.68 -18.74 -2.67
CA GLN A 114 10.92 -17.61 -3.22
C GLN A 114 11.09 -16.38 -2.33
N PHE A 115 11.33 -15.24 -2.93
CA PHE A 115 11.45 -13.96 -2.22
C PHE A 115 10.36 -13.01 -2.72
N CYS A 116 9.59 -12.49 -1.79
CA CYS A 116 8.46 -11.63 -2.07
C CYS A 116 8.64 -10.28 -1.39
N HIS A 117 8.19 -9.22 -2.03
CA HIS A 117 8.40 -7.87 -1.55
C HIS A 117 7.15 -7.01 -1.75
N ALA A 118 6.92 -6.05 -0.86
CA ALA A 118 5.85 -5.07 -1.01
C ALA A 118 6.39 -3.75 -1.56
N THR A 119 5.59 -3.09 -2.41
CA THR A 119 5.84 -1.73 -2.91
C THR A 119 7.04 -1.55 -3.84
N GLY A 120 7.75 -2.62 -4.15
CA GLY A 120 8.94 -2.57 -4.99
C GLY A 120 8.65 -2.32 -6.47
N THR A 121 9.69 -2.02 -7.21
CA THR A 121 9.62 -1.67 -8.64
C THR A 121 10.15 -2.76 -9.56
N ALA A 122 10.99 -3.65 -9.05
CA ALA A 122 11.69 -4.66 -9.84
C ALA A 122 10.82 -5.86 -10.25
N GLY A 123 9.70 -6.09 -9.59
CA GLY A 123 8.77 -7.18 -9.90
C GLY A 123 7.88 -6.93 -11.11
N GLY A 124 7.75 -5.69 -11.57
CA GLY A 124 6.74 -5.27 -12.53
C GLY A 124 6.75 -5.96 -13.88
N PHE A 125 5.69 -5.74 -14.64
CA PHE A 125 5.46 -6.31 -15.97
C PHE A 125 6.57 -5.95 -16.96
N LEU A 126 7.12 -4.77 -16.81
CA LEU A 126 8.25 -4.29 -17.57
C LEU A 126 9.39 -4.05 -16.57
N THR A 127 10.48 -4.78 -16.71
CA THR A 127 11.66 -4.57 -15.86
C THR A 127 12.11 -3.11 -15.92
N THR A 128 12.37 -2.53 -14.78
CA THR A 128 12.68 -1.10 -14.66
C THR A 128 14.17 -0.83 -14.56
N ALA A 129 14.55 0.35 -14.99
CA ALA A 129 15.92 0.74 -15.22
C ALA A 129 16.82 0.83 -13.99
N ASP A 130 16.27 1.15 -12.86
CA ASP A 130 17.08 1.36 -11.66
C ASP A 130 17.50 0.07 -10.98
N THR A 131 16.91 -1.02 -11.36
CA THR A 131 17.44 -2.30 -11.02
C THR A 131 18.42 -2.67 -12.14
N THR A 132 19.63 -2.18 -12.04
CA THR A 132 20.79 -2.66 -12.80
C THR A 132 20.91 -4.18 -12.79
N ASP A 133 19.98 -4.82 -12.19
CA ASP A 133 19.92 -6.22 -11.95
C ASP A 133 18.53 -6.74 -12.24
N ASP A 134 18.37 -7.44 -13.33
CA ASP A 134 17.18 -8.24 -13.60
C ASP A 134 16.78 -9.00 -12.34
N ALA A 135 15.62 -8.69 -11.81
CA ALA A 135 15.09 -9.43 -10.67
C ALA A 135 14.93 -10.90 -11.08
N PRO A 136 15.54 -11.86 -10.36
CA PRO A 136 15.53 -13.26 -10.74
C PRO A 136 14.11 -13.83 -10.71
N ALA A 137 13.93 -15.00 -11.33
CA ALA A 137 12.59 -15.61 -11.48
C ALA A 137 11.88 -15.89 -10.15
N ASN A 138 12.65 -16.10 -9.09
CA ASN A 138 12.18 -16.36 -7.72
C ASN A 138 12.01 -15.10 -6.87
N PHE A 139 12.09 -13.90 -7.46
CA PHE A 139 11.73 -12.64 -6.82
C PHE A 139 10.37 -12.17 -7.33
N HIS A 140 9.49 -11.74 -6.43
CA HIS A 140 8.13 -11.34 -6.69
C HIS A 140 7.81 -10.04 -5.98
N ASN A 141 7.00 -9.20 -6.60
CA ASN A 141 6.50 -8.00 -5.96
C ASN A 141 4.98 -8.03 -5.81
N ALA A 142 4.46 -7.28 -4.86
CA ALA A 142 3.04 -7.10 -4.67
C ALA A 142 2.73 -5.69 -4.19
N PHE A 143 1.66 -5.11 -4.70
CA PHE A 143 1.04 -3.95 -4.11
C PHE A 143 -0.45 -3.92 -4.43
N ALA A 144 -1.18 -3.02 -3.76
CA ALA A 144 -2.60 -2.85 -4.04
C ALA A 144 -2.86 -1.47 -4.66
N SER A 145 -3.87 -1.39 -5.51
CA SER A 145 -4.42 -0.15 -6.06
C SER A 145 -5.09 0.68 -4.96
N ILE A 146 -4.31 1.02 -3.91
CA ILE A 146 -4.81 1.67 -2.69
C ILE A 146 -5.42 3.05 -2.97
N TYR A 147 -5.08 3.67 -4.10
CA TYR A 147 -5.73 4.90 -4.56
C TYR A 147 -7.26 4.76 -4.68
N GLU A 148 -7.79 3.57 -4.97
CA GLU A 148 -9.25 3.32 -4.95
C GLU A 148 -9.83 3.49 -3.53
N GLY A 149 -9.16 2.94 -2.52
CA GLY A 149 -9.52 3.08 -1.10
C GLY A 149 -9.34 4.51 -0.59
N ARG A 150 -8.27 5.18 -1.04
CA ARG A 150 -8.02 6.59 -0.72
C ARG A 150 -9.10 7.50 -1.30
N TYR A 151 -9.57 7.24 -2.52
CA TYR A 151 -10.69 7.97 -3.10
C TYR A 151 -11.97 7.80 -2.28
N LEU A 152 -12.30 6.58 -1.87
CA LEU A 152 -13.45 6.31 -0.98
C LEU A 152 -13.33 7.06 0.36
N ALA A 153 -12.14 7.04 0.96
CA ALA A 153 -11.88 7.78 2.20
C ALA A 153 -12.02 9.30 1.99
N GLY A 154 -11.63 9.81 0.82
CA GLY A 154 -11.87 11.20 0.40
C GLY A 154 -13.35 11.54 0.27
N VAL A 155 -14.16 10.66 -0.30
CA VAL A 155 -15.63 10.82 -0.36
C VAL A 155 -16.22 10.96 1.05
N ALA A 156 -15.82 10.11 2.00
CA ALA A 156 -16.25 10.19 3.39
C ALA A 156 -15.83 11.52 4.05
N ALA A 157 -14.61 11.97 3.77
CA ALA A 157 -14.12 13.28 4.24
C ALA A 157 -14.95 14.45 3.69
N GLY A 158 -15.29 14.41 2.40
CA GLY A 158 -16.13 15.42 1.76
C GLY A 158 -17.52 15.48 2.38
N LEU A 159 -18.15 14.33 2.64
CA LEU A 159 -19.44 14.28 3.34
C LEU A 159 -19.35 14.88 4.75
N LYS A 160 -18.24 14.63 5.46
CA LYS A 160 -18.02 15.25 6.79
C LYS A 160 -17.86 16.76 6.71
N LEU A 161 -17.18 17.27 5.70
CA LEU A 161 -17.10 18.73 5.50
C LEU A 161 -18.47 19.35 5.21
N VAL A 162 -19.30 18.68 4.40
CA VAL A 162 -20.68 19.12 4.13
C VAL A 162 -21.52 19.11 5.41
N GLU A 163 -21.42 18.09 6.25
CA GLU A 163 -22.15 18.02 7.53
C GLU A 163 -21.76 19.16 8.47
N LEU A 164 -20.48 19.51 8.54
CA LEU A 164 -19.99 20.53 9.48
C LEU A 164 -20.16 21.96 8.99
N TYR A 165 -20.04 22.18 7.68
CA TYR A 165 -19.86 23.52 7.11
C TYR A 165 -20.75 23.80 5.89
N GLY A 166 -21.54 22.84 5.44
CA GLY A 166 -22.46 23.00 4.32
C GLY A 166 -23.64 23.91 4.71
N ASP A 167 -24.06 24.77 3.78
CA ASP A 167 -25.32 25.50 3.87
C ASP A 167 -26.53 24.59 3.61
N ASN A 168 -27.72 25.14 3.57
CA ASN A 168 -28.96 24.39 3.30
C ASN A 168 -29.00 23.71 1.93
N GLN A 169 -28.05 24.01 1.04
CA GLN A 169 -27.86 23.40 -0.28
C GLN A 169 -26.64 22.46 -0.31
N GLY A 170 -25.98 22.26 0.84
CA GLY A 170 -24.76 21.45 0.97
C GLY A 170 -23.51 22.14 0.45
N LYS A 171 -23.54 23.45 0.15
CA LYS A 171 -22.39 24.20 -0.35
C LYS A 171 -21.48 24.59 0.81
N VAL A 172 -20.20 24.18 0.72
CA VAL A 172 -19.14 24.56 1.66
C VAL A 172 -18.44 25.82 1.14
N THR A 173 -18.19 26.79 2.03
CA THR A 173 -17.43 28.01 1.69
C THR A 173 -15.95 27.72 1.51
N ASP A 174 -15.24 28.56 0.71
CA ASP A 174 -13.80 28.37 0.47
C ASP A 174 -12.98 28.35 1.77
N ALA A 175 -13.36 29.19 2.75
CA ALA A 175 -12.69 29.22 4.04
C ALA A 175 -12.82 27.90 4.84
N ASN A 176 -13.82 27.07 4.54
CA ASN A 176 -14.11 25.80 5.19
C ASN A 176 -13.82 24.58 4.28
N ALA A 177 -13.42 24.80 3.04
CA ALA A 177 -13.12 23.76 2.07
C ALA A 177 -11.65 23.32 2.08
N LYS A 178 -10.79 23.95 2.90
CA LYS A 178 -9.38 23.60 3.01
C LYS A 178 -9.18 22.34 3.84
N ILE A 179 -8.44 21.36 3.28
CA ILE A 179 -8.03 20.14 3.97
C ILE A 179 -6.51 20.05 4.08
N GLY A 180 -6.02 19.27 5.03
CA GLY A 180 -4.60 18.99 5.21
C GLY A 180 -4.26 17.54 4.91
N TYR A 181 -3.02 17.31 4.49
CA TYR A 181 -2.48 15.98 4.27
C TYR A 181 -1.05 15.89 4.80
N VAL A 182 -0.76 14.89 5.61
CA VAL A 182 0.60 14.60 6.09
C VAL A 182 1.08 13.37 5.32
N GLY A 183 2.11 13.56 4.50
CA GLY A 183 2.78 12.47 3.76
C GLY A 183 4.09 12.08 4.41
N ALA A 184 4.53 10.84 4.24
CA ALA A 184 5.85 10.39 4.66
C ALA A 184 6.92 10.98 3.73
N TRP A 185 6.99 10.51 2.50
CA TRP A 185 7.93 10.93 1.47
C TRP A 185 7.21 11.45 0.22
N PRO A 186 7.82 12.33 -0.58
CA PRO A 186 7.24 12.79 -1.84
C PRO A 186 7.36 11.75 -2.98
N PHE A 187 7.24 10.46 -2.67
CA PHE A 187 7.27 9.38 -3.65
C PHE A 187 5.93 9.18 -4.35
N ALA A 188 5.95 8.51 -5.51
CA ALA A 188 4.76 8.26 -6.32
C ALA A 188 3.63 7.58 -5.54
N GLU A 189 3.92 6.63 -4.64
CA GLU A 189 2.92 5.99 -3.79
C GLU A 189 2.16 7.01 -2.94
N VAL A 190 2.88 7.95 -2.30
CA VAL A 190 2.26 8.97 -1.47
C VAL A 190 1.53 10.00 -2.32
N LYS A 191 2.09 10.41 -3.48
CA LYS A 191 1.45 11.35 -4.42
C LYS A 191 0.19 10.75 -5.05
N SER A 192 0.20 9.48 -5.43
CA SER A 192 -1.00 8.73 -5.85
C SER A 192 -2.07 8.74 -4.75
N GLY A 193 -1.67 8.43 -3.52
CA GLY A 193 -2.56 8.39 -2.35
C GLY A 193 -3.18 9.75 -2.01
N LEU A 194 -2.39 10.80 -1.95
CA LEU A 194 -2.89 12.15 -1.61
C LEU A 194 -3.79 12.72 -2.72
N THR A 195 -3.42 12.49 -3.99
CA THR A 195 -4.22 12.97 -5.12
C THR A 195 -5.55 12.25 -5.20
N SER A 196 -5.58 10.93 -5.05
CA SER A 196 -6.84 10.17 -5.04
C SER A 196 -7.75 10.55 -3.87
N PHE A 197 -7.20 10.78 -2.68
CA PHE A 197 -7.94 11.30 -1.54
C PHE A 197 -8.53 12.68 -1.84
N TYR A 198 -7.72 13.61 -2.36
CA TYR A 198 -8.15 14.94 -2.76
C TYR A 198 -9.30 14.90 -3.79
N LEU A 199 -9.17 14.06 -4.83
CA LEU A 199 -10.22 13.89 -5.85
C LEU A 199 -11.50 13.31 -5.26
N GLY A 200 -11.39 12.41 -4.29
CA GLY A 200 -12.53 11.90 -3.53
C GLY A 200 -13.26 13.02 -2.77
N VAL A 201 -12.53 13.88 -2.05
CA VAL A 201 -13.12 15.07 -1.38
C VAL A 201 -13.75 16.01 -2.40
N LYS A 202 -13.02 16.30 -3.49
CA LYS A 202 -13.46 17.22 -4.55
C LYS A 202 -14.73 16.75 -5.27
N SER A 203 -14.97 15.44 -5.33
CA SER A 203 -16.20 14.87 -5.89
C SER A 203 -17.47 15.25 -5.09
N ILE A 204 -17.30 15.64 -3.82
CA ILE A 204 -18.38 16.09 -2.91
C ILE A 204 -18.30 17.61 -2.68
N VAL A 205 -17.11 18.16 -2.47
CA VAL A 205 -16.86 19.58 -2.21
C VAL A 205 -15.98 20.12 -3.33
N SER A 206 -16.60 20.60 -4.42
CA SER A 206 -15.92 20.93 -5.68
C SER A 206 -14.88 22.05 -5.56
N ASN A 207 -15.00 22.94 -4.59
CA ASN A 207 -14.07 24.04 -4.29
C ASN A 207 -13.02 23.71 -3.24
N THR A 208 -12.84 22.42 -2.90
CA THR A 208 -11.82 22.00 -1.92
C THR A 208 -10.41 22.34 -2.42
N THR A 209 -9.54 22.71 -1.47
CA THR A 209 -8.10 22.85 -1.66
C THR A 209 -7.38 22.02 -0.59
N MET A 210 -6.17 21.59 -0.92
CA MET A 210 -5.36 20.76 -0.01
C MET A 210 -3.96 21.34 0.17
N GLU A 211 -3.50 21.41 1.42
CA GLU A 211 -2.10 21.64 1.75
C GLU A 211 -1.47 20.31 2.21
N VAL A 212 -0.32 19.97 1.65
CA VAL A 212 0.44 18.77 1.96
C VAL A 212 1.73 19.15 2.66
N ARG A 213 2.13 18.39 3.69
CA ARG A 213 3.44 18.47 4.33
C ARG A 213 4.06 17.09 4.42
N PHE A 214 5.34 16.97 4.07
CA PHE A 214 6.09 15.73 4.18
C PHE A 214 6.94 15.72 5.45
N THR A 215 7.08 14.53 6.05
CA THR A 215 7.90 14.31 7.24
C THR A 215 9.28 13.76 6.91
N ASN A 216 9.48 13.30 5.67
CA ASN A 216 10.69 12.60 5.21
C ASN A 216 11.03 11.39 6.11
N SER A 217 9.99 10.71 6.57
CA SER A 217 10.08 9.47 7.36
C SER A 217 8.78 8.66 7.20
N TRP A 218 8.89 7.33 7.13
CA TRP A 218 7.73 6.46 7.18
C TRP A 218 7.07 6.49 8.57
N TYR A 219 7.87 6.54 9.63
CA TYR A 219 7.39 6.51 11.01
C TYR A 219 8.12 7.55 11.87
N ASP A 220 7.48 8.69 12.12
CA ASP A 220 7.93 9.72 13.05
C ASP A 220 6.72 10.38 13.73
N PRO A 221 6.30 9.87 14.90
CA PRO A 221 5.11 10.40 15.58
C PRO A 221 5.20 11.88 15.92
N VAL A 222 6.40 12.42 16.15
CA VAL A 222 6.61 13.83 16.51
C VAL A 222 6.53 14.73 15.28
N ALA A 223 7.20 14.35 14.19
CA ALA A 223 7.11 15.08 12.92
C ALA A 223 5.69 15.06 12.35
N GLU A 224 5.03 13.90 12.35
CA GLU A 224 3.64 13.75 11.89
C GLU A 224 2.67 14.62 12.68
N GLN A 225 2.79 14.62 14.03
CA GLN A 225 1.95 15.46 14.89
C GLN A 225 2.21 16.95 14.64
N THR A 226 3.48 17.34 14.45
CA THR A 226 3.87 18.73 14.20
C THR A 226 3.35 19.19 12.81
N ALA A 227 3.47 18.35 11.78
CA ALA A 227 2.96 18.63 10.45
C ALA A 227 1.43 18.79 10.46
N ALA A 228 0.71 17.87 11.12
CA ALA A 228 -0.74 17.95 11.25
C ALA A 228 -1.19 19.22 11.99
N LYS A 229 -0.48 19.57 13.09
CA LYS A 229 -0.74 20.83 13.80
C LYS A 229 -0.54 22.05 12.92
N ALA A 230 0.54 22.12 12.15
CA ALA A 230 0.79 23.23 11.25
C ALA A 230 -0.28 23.36 10.16
N LEU A 231 -0.79 22.26 9.62
CA LEU A 231 -1.91 22.25 8.67
C LEU A 231 -3.19 22.79 9.30
N ILE A 232 -3.49 22.41 10.54
CA ILE A 232 -4.65 22.87 11.32
C ILE A 232 -4.53 24.38 11.59
N ASP A 233 -3.36 24.84 12.04
CA ASP A 233 -3.08 26.25 12.29
C ASP A 233 -3.21 27.10 11.01
N ASN A 234 -2.91 26.49 9.83
CA ASN A 234 -3.10 27.10 8.49
C ASN A 234 -4.56 26.98 7.99
N GLY A 235 -5.48 26.53 8.82
CA GLY A 235 -6.92 26.56 8.55
C GLY A 235 -7.50 25.28 7.96
N ALA A 236 -6.77 24.16 7.93
CA ALA A 236 -7.33 22.87 7.53
C ALA A 236 -8.49 22.46 8.45
N LYS A 237 -9.61 22.06 7.85
CA LYS A 237 -10.86 21.67 8.54
C LYS A 237 -10.97 20.16 8.74
N LEU A 238 -10.12 19.41 8.09
CA LEU A 238 -9.97 17.98 8.18
C LEU A 238 -8.53 17.65 7.80
N VAL A 239 -7.90 16.65 8.44
CA VAL A 239 -6.54 16.22 8.10
C VAL A 239 -6.52 14.73 7.84
N SER A 240 -5.82 14.33 6.75
CA SER A 240 -5.50 12.93 6.47
C SER A 240 -4.01 12.66 6.64
N GLY A 241 -3.65 11.44 6.96
CA GLY A 241 -2.27 10.97 7.07
C GLY A 241 -1.95 9.87 6.09
N HIS A 242 -0.68 9.80 5.66
CA HIS A 242 -0.08 8.75 4.86
C HIS A 242 1.36 8.53 5.36
N ALA A 243 1.44 8.24 6.62
CA ALA A 243 2.62 7.81 7.37
C ALA A 243 2.14 6.79 8.42
N ASP A 244 3.04 6.12 9.09
CA ASP A 244 2.77 4.85 9.75
C ASP A 244 2.50 4.96 11.25
N SER A 245 2.64 6.18 11.82
CA SER A 245 2.37 6.42 13.24
C SER A 245 0.99 7.01 13.49
N TYR A 246 0.60 7.06 14.76
CA TYR A 246 -0.62 7.72 15.23
C TYR A 246 -0.46 9.23 15.52
N GLY A 247 0.58 9.87 14.97
CA GLY A 247 0.86 11.30 15.16
C GLY A 247 -0.27 12.19 14.64
N VAL A 248 -0.73 11.95 13.40
CA VAL A 248 -1.83 12.71 12.78
C VAL A 248 -3.16 12.56 13.54
N PRO A 249 -3.66 11.34 13.84
CA PRO A 249 -4.84 11.17 14.70
C PRO A 249 -4.74 11.89 16.04
N THR A 250 -3.56 11.85 16.68
CA THR A 250 -3.31 12.50 17.97
C THR A 250 -3.45 14.02 17.87
N ALA A 251 -2.86 14.64 16.84
CA ALA A 251 -2.99 16.09 16.63
C ALA A 251 -4.45 16.48 16.37
N CYS A 252 -5.15 15.72 15.53
CA CYS A 252 -6.55 15.96 15.21
C CYS A 252 -7.46 15.83 16.42
N LYS A 253 -7.24 14.82 17.29
CA LYS A 253 -7.92 14.66 18.57
C LYS A 253 -7.73 15.91 19.45
N ASN A 254 -6.49 16.36 19.63
CA ASN A 254 -6.16 17.49 20.49
C ASN A 254 -6.79 18.80 20.01
N ALA A 255 -6.97 18.95 18.69
CA ALA A 255 -7.58 20.11 18.07
C ALA A 255 -9.09 19.97 17.83
N ASN A 256 -9.68 18.80 18.11
CA ASN A 256 -11.07 18.46 17.79
C ASN A 256 -11.40 18.66 16.30
N ILE A 257 -10.49 18.23 15.41
CA ILE A 257 -10.61 18.29 13.95
C ILE A 257 -10.81 16.85 13.39
N PRO A 258 -11.75 16.65 12.45
CA PRO A 258 -11.94 15.34 11.82
C PRO A 258 -10.67 14.79 11.19
N ASN A 259 -10.49 13.49 11.32
CA ASN A 259 -9.32 12.76 10.85
C ASN A 259 -9.69 11.58 9.93
N VAL A 260 -8.97 11.45 8.82
CA VAL A 260 -8.97 10.26 7.97
C VAL A 260 -7.59 9.62 8.05
N PHE A 261 -7.53 8.32 8.38
CA PHE A 261 -6.28 7.63 8.65
C PHE A 261 -5.91 6.64 7.55
N TYR A 262 -4.79 5.93 7.72
CA TYR A 262 -4.27 4.94 6.78
C TYR A 262 -3.86 3.66 7.51
N ASN A 263 -4.23 2.51 6.94
CA ASN A 263 -3.98 1.15 7.43
C ASN A 263 -4.44 0.83 8.87
N GLY A 264 -4.77 1.83 9.66
CA GLY A 264 -5.13 1.69 11.06
C GLY A 264 -6.50 2.27 11.40
N THR A 265 -6.95 2.01 12.62
CA THR A 265 -8.16 2.59 13.21
C THR A 265 -7.84 3.24 14.55
N THR A 266 -8.66 4.19 14.95
CA THR A 266 -8.58 4.78 16.27
C THR A 266 -9.99 4.89 16.88
N SER A 267 -10.09 4.82 18.19
CA SER A 267 -11.34 4.97 18.92
C SER A 267 -11.72 6.44 19.18
N GLU A 268 -10.92 7.38 18.68
CA GLU A 268 -11.11 8.81 18.93
C GLU A 268 -12.39 9.33 18.27
N ASP A 269 -13.00 10.34 18.92
CA ASP A 269 -14.24 10.96 18.45
C ASP A 269 -14.05 11.76 17.14
N THR A 270 -12.81 12.04 16.75
CA THR A 270 -12.43 12.72 15.51
C THR A 270 -12.22 11.79 14.33
N PHE A 271 -12.19 10.48 14.54
CA PHE A 271 -11.93 9.50 13.48
C PHE A 271 -13.15 9.33 12.57
N VAL A 272 -12.94 9.53 11.27
CA VAL A 272 -13.95 9.35 10.21
C VAL A 272 -13.89 7.95 9.62
N ILE A 273 -12.75 7.58 9.05
CA ILE A 273 -12.51 6.32 8.34
C ILE A 273 -11.01 6.17 8.06
N ALA A 274 -10.57 4.98 7.65
CA ALA A 274 -9.28 4.77 7.01
C ALA A 274 -9.41 3.89 5.75
N SER A 275 -8.56 4.14 4.76
CA SER A 275 -8.26 3.18 3.71
C SER A 275 -7.24 2.16 4.22
N LYS A 276 -7.34 0.94 3.74
CA LYS A 276 -6.51 -0.18 4.21
C LYS A 276 -6.17 -1.12 3.07
N ILE A 277 -4.92 -1.57 3.02
CA ILE A 277 -4.54 -2.73 2.21
C ILE A 277 -4.82 -3.98 3.05
N ASN A 278 -5.60 -4.89 2.50
CA ASN A 278 -5.78 -6.23 3.04
C ASN A 278 -4.78 -7.16 2.36
N TRP A 279 -3.71 -7.48 3.06
CA TRP A 279 -2.65 -8.35 2.56
C TRP A 279 -2.99 -9.84 2.59
N GLN A 280 -4.06 -10.24 3.27
CA GLN A 280 -4.41 -11.65 3.39
C GLN A 280 -4.62 -12.35 2.04
N PRO A 281 -5.32 -11.80 1.04
CA PRO A 281 -5.46 -12.45 -0.27
C PRO A 281 -4.11 -12.71 -0.95
N TYR A 282 -3.17 -11.76 -0.85
CA TYR A 282 -1.83 -11.95 -1.38
C TYR A 282 -1.05 -13.03 -0.64
N PHE A 283 -1.04 -12.99 0.69
CA PHE A 283 -0.34 -14.01 1.48
C PHE A 283 -0.92 -15.41 1.26
N GLU A 284 -2.23 -15.54 1.08
CA GLU A 284 -2.84 -16.83 0.71
C GLU A 284 -2.38 -17.30 -0.68
N HIS A 285 -2.29 -16.37 -1.67
CA HIS A 285 -1.76 -16.65 -3.00
C HIS A 285 -0.27 -17.05 -2.94
N MET A 286 0.53 -16.32 -2.20
CA MET A 286 1.96 -16.61 -1.97
C MET A 286 2.16 -18.00 -1.35
N LEU A 287 1.41 -18.33 -0.30
CA LEU A 287 1.47 -19.63 0.35
C LEU A 287 1.01 -20.76 -0.57
N ASP A 288 -0.05 -20.56 -1.35
CA ASP A 288 -0.48 -21.53 -2.36
C ASP A 288 0.63 -21.79 -3.38
N GLY A 289 1.36 -20.77 -3.82
CA GLY A 289 2.46 -20.88 -4.77
C GLY A 289 3.62 -21.78 -4.31
N VAL A 290 3.85 -21.86 -2.99
CA VAL A 290 4.94 -22.71 -2.42
C VAL A 290 4.45 -24.00 -1.77
N MET A 291 3.16 -24.15 -1.52
CA MET A 291 2.59 -25.31 -0.84
C MET A 291 1.84 -26.27 -1.77
N GLN A 292 1.37 -25.80 -2.93
CA GLN A 292 0.54 -26.58 -3.84
C GLN A 292 1.26 -26.86 -5.16
N GLU A 293 1.28 -28.11 -5.56
CA GLU A 293 1.86 -28.52 -6.83
C GLU A 293 1.13 -27.84 -8.02
N GLY A 294 1.89 -27.31 -8.97
CA GLY A 294 1.35 -26.63 -10.15
C GLY A 294 0.84 -25.22 -9.93
N LYS A 295 1.01 -24.66 -8.72
CA LYS A 295 0.81 -23.24 -8.43
C LYS A 295 2.12 -22.47 -8.50
N SER A 296 2.03 -21.18 -8.76
CA SER A 296 3.17 -20.25 -8.76
C SER A 296 2.75 -18.94 -8.11
N ILE A 297 3.72 -18.20 -7.63
CA ILE A 297 3.52 -16.83 -7.17
C ILE A 297 3.57 -15.91 -8.40
N ASP A 298 2.63 -14.95 -8.50
CA ASP A 298 2.65 -13.97 -9.57
C ASP A 298 3.93 -13.12 -9.48
N LYS A 299 4.51 -12.79 -10.63
CA LYS A 299 5.72 -11.97 -10.67
C LYS A 299 5.48 -10.59 -10.06
N ASP A 300 4.31 -10.02 -10.31
CA ASP A 300 3.83 -8.77 -9.76
C ASP A 300 2.32 -8.84 -9.50
N TYR A 301 1.93 -8.92 -8.23
CA TYR A 301 0.52 -9.07 -7.83
C TYR A 301 -0.14 -7.70 -7.64
N ILE A 302 -1.25 -7.48 -8.32
CA ILE A 302 -2.05 -6.26 -8.20
C ILE A 302 -3.30 -6.53 -7.37
N GLY A 303 -3.29 -6.00 -6.14
CA GLY A 303 -4.46 -5.99 -5.28
C GLY A 303 -5.46 -4.89 -5.67
N THR A 304 -6.77 -5.15 -5.61
CA THR A 304 -7.82 -4.19 -5.97
C THR A 304 -9.00 -4.21 -4.99
N LEU A 305 -9.93 -3.26 -5.11
CA LEU A 305 -11.24 -3.35 -4.44
C LEU A 305 -12.00 -4.62 -4.85
N ALA A 306 -11.88 -5.04 -6.12
CA ALA A 306 -12.61 -6.18 -6.65
C ALA A 306 -12.15 -7.51 -6.08
N ASN A 307 -10.84 -7.71 -5.87
CA ASN A 307 -10.29 -8.94 -5.28
C ASN A 307 -10.16 -8.89 -3.75
N GLY A 308 -10.62 -7.80 -3.11
CA GLY A 308 -10.64 -7.65 -1.66
C GLY A 308 -9.32 -7.23 -1.03
N SER A 309 -8.28 -6.95 -1.82
CA SER A 309 -6.99 -6.44 -1.31
C SER A 309 -7.04 -4.96 -0.94
N VAL A 310 -7.95 -4.17 -1.53
CA VAL A 310 -8.21 -2.80 -1.10
C VAL A 310 -9.48 -2.78 -0.26
N GLN A 311 -9.43 -2.18 0.90
CA GLN A 311 -10.55 -2.07 1.84
C GLN A 311 -10.63 -0.67 2.44
N ILE A 312 -11.79 -0.35 3.00
CA ILE A 312 -12.00 0.73 3.95
C ILE A 312 -12.38 0.12 5.30
N THR A 313 -12.01 0.77 6.38
CA THR A 313 -12.36 0.33 7.74
C THR A 313 -13.84 0.57 8.02
N ALA A 314 -14.33 0.06 9.15
CA ALA A 314 -15.59 0.51 9.70
C ALA A 314 -15.57 2.03 9.92
N LEU A 315 -16.73 2.66 9.79
CA LEU A 315 -16.89 4.09 10.04
C LEU A 315 -16.58 4.44 11.49
N GLY A 316 -15.81 5.51 11.68
CA GLY A 316 -15.54 6.08 12.97
C GLY A 316 -16.71 6.94 13.48
N LYS A 317 -16.60 7.41 14.72
CA LYS A 317 -17.62 8.24 15.36
C LYS A 317 -17.83 9.61 14.68
N ALA A 318 -16.82 10.11 13.99
CA ALA A 318 -16.90 11.37 13.26
C ALA A 318 -17.54 11.23 11.86
N ALA A 319 -17.83 10.03 11.38
CA ALA A 319 -18.43 9.86 10.06
C ALA A 319 -19.80 10.54 9.96
N ALA A 320 -20.03 11.24 8.85
CA ALA A 320 -21.30 11.90 8.59
C ALA A 320 -22.44 10.90 8.35
N GLN A 321 -23.68 11.33 8.60
CA GLN A 321 -24.84 10.51 8.29
C GLN A 321 -24.91 10.20 6.79
N GLY A 322 -25.28 8.98 6.40
CA GLY A 322 -25.39 8.54 5.01
C GLY A 322 -24.05 8.19 4.35
N THR A 323 -22.94 8.23 5.11
CA THR A 323 -21.62 7.90 4.56
C THR A 323 -21.57 6.44 4.07
N GLN A 324 -22.13 5.49 4.81
CA GLN A 324 -22.08 4.07 4.43
C GLN A 324 -22.70 3.81 3.06
N GLU A 325 -23.92 4.27 2.85
CA GLU A 325 -24.67 4.09 1.60
C GLU A 325 -23.94 4.75 0.42
N LYS A 326 -23.37 5.95 0.66
CA LYS A 326 -22.61 6.64 -0.38
C LYS A 326 -21.33 5.91 -0.76
N LEU A 327 -20.62 5.36 0.22
CA LEU A 327 -19.41 4.58 -0.05
C LEU A 327 -19.70 3.27 -0.78
N GLU A 328 -20.80 2.59 -0.49
CA GLU A 328 -21.22 1.39 -1.21
C GLU A 328 -21.54 1.70 -2.67
N ASP A 329 -22.27 2.79 -2.97
CA ASP A 329 -22.53 3.25 -4.33
C ASP A 329 -21.22 3.57 -5.10
N VAL A 330 -20.33 4.37 -4.49
CA VAL A 330 -19.07 4.75 -5.12
C VAL A 330 -18.14 3.55 -5.31
N LYS A 331 -18.08 2.64 -4.34
CA LYS A 331 -17.30 1.39 -4.45
C LYS A 331 -17.77 0.53 -5.62
N ALA A 332 -19.08 0.37 -5.78
CA ALA A 332 -19.63 -0.38 -6.92
C ALA A 332 -19.25 0.26 -8.26
N LYS A 333 -19.27 1.58 -8.34
CA LYS A 333 -18.88 2.34 -9.54
C LYS A 333 -17.38 2.28 -9.85
N LEU A 334 -16.52 2.24 -8.83
CA LEU A 334 -15.08 2.00 -9.00
C LEU A 334 -14.84 0.60 -9.55
N ILE A 335 -15.43 -0.42 -8.94
CA ILE A 335 -15.29 -1.83 -9.37
C ILE A 335 -15.80 -2.04 -10.79
N SER A 336 -16.90 -1.41 -11.18
CA SER A 336 -17.44 -1.50 -12.55
C SER A 336 -16.65 -0.66 -13.57
N GLY A 337 -15.75 0.21 -13.14
CA GLY A 337 -15.01 1.15 -13.99
C GLY A 337 -15.85 2.34 -14.47
N GLU A 338 -17.08 2.53 -13.94
CA GLU A 338 -17.88 3.74 -14.16
C GLU A 338 -17.18 4.98 -13.59
N ILE A 339 -16.52 4.86 -12.44
CA ILE A 339 -15.60 5.88 -11.91
C ILE A 339 -14.17 5.43 -12.17
N LYS A 340 -13.39 6.28 -12.82
CA LYS A 340 -11.92 6.19 -12.90
C LYS A 340 -11.38 7.23 -11.94
N VAL A 341 -10.59 6.83 -10.94
CA VAL A 341 -10.09 7.74 -9.89
C VAL A 341 -9.36 8.94 -10.48
N PHE A 342 -8.49 8.69 -11.44
CA PHE A 342 -7.69 9.72 -12.11
C PHE A 342 -8.26 10.08 -13.49
N ASP A 343 -9.59 10.26 -13.59
CA ASP A 343 -10.25 10.77 -14.80
C ASP A 343 -9.73 12.19 -15.09
N THR A 344 -9.05 12.38 -16.23
CA THR A 344 -8.37 13.64 -16.58
C THR A 344 -9.35 14.81 -16.80
N SER A 345 -10.65 14.54 -16.88
CA SER A 345 -11.67 15.59 -16.92
C SER A 345 -11.96 16.23 -15.54
N THR A 346 -11.51 15.62 -14.44
CA THR A 346 -11.82 16.04 -13.07
C THR A 346 -10.75 16.91 -12.42
N PHE A 347 -9.57 17.02 -13.04
CA PHE A 347 -8.45 17.81 -12.55
C PHE A 347 -7.67 18.47 -13.69
N THR A 348 -6.81 19.41 -13.34
CA THR A 348 -5.84 20.04 -14.21
C THR A 348 -4.44 19.92 -13.62
N VAL A 349 -3.43 20.10 -14.46
CA VAL A 349 -2.02 19.99 -14.10
C VAL A 349 -1.30 21.21 -14.64
N THR A 350 -0.59 21.92 -13.76
CA THR A 350 0.35 22.96 -14.15
C THR A 350 1.75 22.37 -14.26
N ILE A 351 2.41 22.61 -15.40
CA ILE A 351 3.80 22.19 -15.62
C ILE A 351 4.69 23.37 -15.30
N THR A 352 5.64 23.17 -14.39
CA THR A 352 6.69 24.15 -14.08
C THR A 352 8.01 23.61 -14.62
N PRO A 353 8.61 24.24 -15.65
CA PRO A 353 9.91 23.81 -16.20
C PRO A 353 11.03 23.93 -15.16
N ASP A 354 12.13 23.22 -15.38
CA ASP A 354 13.36 23.42 -14.63
C ASP A 354 13.85 24.87 -14.75
N ASP A 355 14.31 25.46 -13.67
CA ASP A 355 14.99 26.75 -13.70
C ASP A 355 16.51 26.53 -13.74
N PRO A 356 17.18 26.77 -14.89
CA PRO A 356 18.62 26.54 -15.00
C PRO A 356 19.47 27.46 -14.10
N ASN A 357 18.85 28.46 -13.47
CA ASN A 357 19.54 29.38 -12.56
C ASN A 357 19.40 28.96 -11.07
N THR A 358 18.61 27.95 -10.78
CA THR A 358 18.42 27.40 -9.42
C THR A 358 19.00 26.00 -9.42
N PRO A 359 20.25 25.80 -8.94
CA PRO A 359 20.86 24.49 -8.82
C PRO A 359 19.97 23.60 -8.00
N ASP A 360 19.46 22.57 -8.19
CA ASP A 360 18.56 21.68 -7.43
C ASP A 360 17.05 21.94 -7.64
N PHE A 361 16.63 22.82 -8.55
CA PHE A 361 15.23 22.91 -8.90
C PHE A 361 14.92 21.92 -10.03
N ASP A 362 14.40 20.78 -9.67
CA ASP A 362 13.77 19.84 -10.59
C ASP A 362 12.36 20.37 -10.90
N GLY A 363 12.05 20.60 -12.15
CA GLY A 363 10.73 21.09 -12.55
C GLY A 363 9.59 20.22 -12.00
N ILE A 364 8.42 20.81 -11.89
CA ILE A 364 7.23 20.08 -11.40
C ILE A 364 6.43 19.58 -12.60
N ASN A 365 6.05 18.29 -12.58
CA ASN A 365 5.23 17.65 -13.61
C ASN A 365 5.85 17.62 -15.02
N THR A 366 7.18 17.60 -15.14
CA THR A 366 7.90 17.72 -16.42
C THR A 366 7.64 16.54 -17.38
N ASN A 367 7.26 15.37 -16.87
CA ASN A 367 6.90 14.19 -17.68
C ASN A 367 5.45 14.22 -18.20
N ALA A 368 4.70 15.27 -17.87
CA ALA A 368 3.31 15.42 -18.27
C ALA A 368 3.17 16.23 -19.57
N THR A 369 2.16 15.91 -20.35
CA THR A 369 1.67 16.75 -21.46
C THR A 369 0.22 17.12 -21.18
N VAL A 370 -0.13 18.38 -21.33
CA VAL A 370 -1.47 18.90 -21.08
C VAL A 370 -2.05 19.60 -22.32
N ASP A 371 -3.37 19.64 -22.40
CA ASP A 371 -4.09 20.44 -23.39
C ASP A 371 -4.10 21.95 -23.01
N GLN A 372 -4.71 22.78 -23.86
CA GLN A 372 -4.86 24.22 -23.60
C GLN A 372 -5.66 24.61 -22.36
N ASN A 373 -6.37 23.66 -21.75
CA ASN A 373 -7.14 23.83 -20.52
C ASN A 373 -6.42 23.24 -19.30
N GLY A 374 -5.17 22.80 -19.45
CA GLY A 374 -4.38 22.16 -18.39
C GLY A 374 -4.77 20.71 -18.09
N ARG A 375 -5.59 20.05 -18.93
CA ARG A 375 -5.96 18.65 -18.74
C ARG A 375 -4.86 17.73 -19.22
N LEU A 376 -4.54 16.72 -18.42
CA LEU A 376 -3.53 15.73 -18.75
C LEU A 376 -3.92 14.92 -19.99
N THR A 377 -3.04 14.91 -21.00
CA THR A 377 -3.24 14.18 -22.28
C THR A 377 -2.21 13.07 -22.46
N ALA A 378 -1.02 13.21 -21.88
CA ALA A 378 -0.02 12.17 -21.85
C ALA A 378 0.84 12.29 -20.57
N TYR A 379 1.34 11.17 -20.10
CA TYR A 379 2.35 11.08 -19.05
C TYR A 379 3.24 9.87 -19.34
N LEU A 380 4.53 10.13 -19.52
CA LEU A 380 5.51 9.08 -19.73
C LEU A 380 6.02 8.61 -18.36
N ALA A 381 5.47 7.51 -17.88
CA ALA A 381 5.86 6.95 -16.59
C ALA A 381 7.25 6.33 -16.67
N ASP A 382 8.04 6.54 -15.63
CA ASP A 382 9.32 5.87 -15.43
C ASP A 382 9.06 4.46 -14.83
N VAL A 383 8.71 3.53 -15.71
CA VAL A 383 8.28 2.18 -15.33
C VAL A 383 9.01 1.07 -16.06
N VAL A 384 9.95 1.43 -16.95
CA VAL A 384 10.71 0.45 -17.74
C VAL A 384 12.18 0.78 -17.75
N ASP A 385 12.98 -0.25 -17.63
CA ASP A 385 14.38 -0.18 -18.04
C ASP A 385 14.45 0.02 -19.55
N LYS A 386 15.35 0.87 -19.99
CA LYS A 386 15.57 1.16 -21.40
C LYS A 386 16.12 -0.03 -22.20
N GLY A 387 16.32 -1.21 -21.60
CA GLY A 387 16.88 -2.40 -22.21
C GLY A 387 16.14 -2.85 -23.47
N ASP A 388 15.41 -3.93 -23.39
CA ASP A 388 14.73 -4.55 -24.54
C ASP A 388 13.30 -4.06 -24.79
N TYR A 389 12.73 -3.20 -23.92
CA TYR A 389 11.38 -2.67 -24.10
C TYR A 389 11.36 -1.57 -25.14
N ILE A 390 10.61 -1.78 -26.22
CA ILE A 390 10.45 -0.84 -27.33
C ILE A 390 9.05 -0.18 -27.37
N GLY A 391 8.22 -0.45 -26.37
CA GLY A 391 6.86 0.07 -26.28
C GLY A 391 6.79 1.51 -25.72
N GLU A 392 5.59 2.09 -25.76
CA GLU A 392 5.33 3.41 -25.22
C GLU A 392 4.93 3.30 -23.73
N THR A 393 5.55 4.12 -22.87
CA THR A 393 5.24 4.19 -21.44
C THR A 393 4.16 5.21 -21.09
N ASN A 394 3.43 5.73 -22.09
CA ASN A 394 2.31 6.63 -21.82
C ASN A 394 1.20 5.90 -21.07
N VAL A 395 0.92 6.38 -19.87
CA VAL A 395 -0.08 5.79 -18.97
C VAL A 395 -1.45 6.48 -19.07
N VAL A 396 -1.58 7.55 -19.84
CA VAL A 396 -2.88 8.17 -20.09
C VAL A 396 -3.62 7.35 -21.16
N LYS A 397 -4.70 6.72 -20.78
CA LYS A 397 -5.48 5.79 -21.61
C LYS A 397 -6.90 6.32 -21.80
N THR A 398 -7.54 5.92 -22.89
CA THR A 398 -8.95 6.22 -23.15
C THR A 398 -9.73 4.91 -23.31
N GLU A 399 -10.69 4.69 -22.46
CA GLU A 399 -11.58 3.53 -22.47
C GLU A 399 -13.03 3.96 -22.28
N ASN A 400 -13.93 3.45 -23.09
CA ASN A 400 -15.37 3.76 -23.01
C ASN A 400 -15.67 5.27 -22.97
N GLY A 401 -14.89 6.07 -23.70
CA GLY A 401 -15.05 7.53 -23.78
C GLY A 401 -14.52 8.31 -22.57
N LYS A 402 -13.84 7.67 -21.64
CA LYS A 402 -13.15 8.30 -20.51
C LYS A 402 -11.64 8.25 -20.70
N THR A 403 -11.00 9.40 -20.54
CA THR A 403 -9.54 9.50 -20.53
C THR A 403 -9.07 9.60 -19.08
N TYR A 404 -8.13 8.76 -18.70
CA TYR A 404 -7.67 8.65 -17.32
C TYR A 404 -6.21 8.26 -17.25
N PHE A 405 -5.54 8.60 -16.15
CA PHE A 405 -4.23 8.07 -15.82
C PHE A 405 -4.41 6.64 -15.30
N ALA A 406 -3.84 5.67 -16.03
CA ALA A 406 -3.99 4.24 -15.75
C ALA A 406 -2.91 3.78 -14.75
N GLU A 407 -3.09 4.14 -13.48
CA GLU A 407 -2.27 3.63 -12.39
C GLU A 407 -2.34 2.10 -12.33
N SER A 408 -1.27 1.45 -11.93
CA SER A 408 -1.14 -0.03 -11.88
C SER A 408 -1.30 -0.74 -13.24
N PHE A 409 -1.11 -0.03 -14.37
CA PHE A 409 -1.14 -0.64 -15.70
C PHE A 409 0.15 -1.41 -16.02
N PHE A 410 1.31 -0.85 -15.68
CA PHE A 410 2.61 -1.44 -15.97
C PHE A 410 3.16 -2.29 -14.82
N ARG A 411 2.85 -1.92 -13.58
CA ARG A 411 3.29 -2.61 -12.38
C ARG A 411 2.33 -2.33 -11.22
N SER A 412 2.39 -3.15 -10.17
CA SER A 412 1.57 -3.00 -8.97
C SER A 412 1.94 -1.75 -8.16
N ALA A 413 3.25 -1.46 -8.03
CA ALA A 413 3.74 -0.28 -7.34
C ALA A 413 3.32 1.01 -8.08
N PRO A 414 2.82 2.02 -7.37
CA PRO A 414 2.36 3.26 -7.96
C PRO A 414 3.43 4.03 -8.74
N TYR A 415 3.02 4.75 -9.78
CA TYR A 415 3.87 5.64 -10.56
C TYR A 415 3.19 6.98 -10.89
N PHE A 416 2.05 7.29 -10.26
CA PHE A 416 1.43 8.61 -10.33
C PHE A 416 2.27 9.62 -9.55
N ASP A 417 3.13 10.33 -10.26
CA ASP A 417 4.09 11.27 -9.68
C ASP A 417 3.79 12.72 -10.12
N LEU A 418 2.53 13.13 -9.91
CA LEU A 418 2.04 14.48 -10.24
C LEU A 418 1.54 15.21 -8.99
N ILE A 419 1.74 16.53 -8.99
CA ILE A 419 1.02 17.46 -8.10
C ILE A 419 -0.01 18.18 -8.97
N ILE A 420 -1.29 17.93 -8.74
CA ILE A 420 -2.38 18.51 -9.52
C ILE A 420 -2.83 19.86 -8.94
N ASP A 421 -3.49 20.68 -9.77
CA ASP A 421 -3.98 21.99 -9.34
C ASP A 421 -4.98 21.87 -8.17
N GLY A 422 -4.86 22.79 -7.21
CA GLY A 422 -5.62 22.79 -5.96
C GLY A 422 -4.90 22.08 -4.81
N ILE A 423 -3.77 21.43 -5.09
CA ILE A 423 -2.86 20.89 -4.08
C ILE A 423 -1.64 21.80 -3.98
N THR A 424 -1.27 22.19 -2.76
CA THR A 424 -0.05 22.97 -2.47
C THR A 424 0.85 22.17 -1.54
N VAL A 425 2.14 22.17 -1.83
CA VAL A 425 3.15 21.54 -0.96
C VAL A 425 3.73 22.63 -0.05
N GLY A 426 3.56 22.44 1.25
CA GLY A 426 4.15 23.30 2.29
C GLY A 426 5.57 22.86 2.61
N ALA A 427 6.22 23.59 3.53
CA ALA A 427 7.54 23.21 3.99
C ALA A 427 7.51 21.84 4.71
N ASP A 428 8.54 21.03 4.47
CA ASP A 428 8.74 19.75 5.15
C ASP A 428 8.87 19.94 6.66
N VAL A 429 8.47 18.92 7.40
CA VAL A 429 8.54 18.89 8.86
C VAL A 429 9.29 17.63 9.28
N THR A 430 10.51 17.82 9.74
CA THR A 430 11.34 16.73 10.28
C THR A 430 11.51 16.90 11.79
N SER A 431 11.64 15.80 12.51
CA SER A 431 12.04 15.87 13.91
C SER A 431 13.43 16.48 14.04
N PRO A 432 13.72 17.26 15.09
CA PRO A 432 15.10 17.63 15.41
C PRO A 432 15.94 16.36 15.50
N ALA A 433 17.10 16.38 14.86
CA ALA A 433 18.04 15.26 15.00
C ALA A 433 18.32 15.01 16.50
N ALA A 434 18.12 13.77 16.93
CA ALA A 434 18.33 13.35 18.32
C ALA A 434 19.82 13.37 18.71
#